data_9cb5b696a4e3deb744305145ba9175cf
#
_entry.id   9cb5b696a4e3deb744305145ba9175cf
#
_cell.length_a   1.000
_cell.length_b   1.000
_cell.length_c   1.000
_cell.angle_alpha   90.00
_cell.angle_beta   90.00
_cell.angle_gamma   90.00
#
_symmetry.space_group_name_H-M   'P 1'
#
loop_
_entity.id
_entity.type
_entity.pdbx_description
1 polymer ?
#
loop_
_entity_poly.entity_id
_entity_poly.type
_entity_poly.pdbx_seq_one_letter_code
_entity_poly.pdbx_strand_id
1 'polypeptide(L)'
;MRMIYDVGHRNPIPVPPPPEPDVELISSLGVPHRPIAGIPDLMHHKYAVRDVTSIWTGSTNWTDDSWSRQENVIVTVESPKLATAFTADFDELWSGAGVEQSGFVDPNPVRVGDIRVRAWFTPGFGEALSRRIAKRIRRAKRRVRICSPVLTVAPVLSALCERVADGLDIAGCLDRPQIEGVIYQWGEDGNAAWKLPLLKEALTAPFSAKPSTPYGAGSVHDFMHAKLTVVDDIVFTGSFNLSRSGERNAENVLEIEDAGLADRLAAYVDEVRARYPRFTPT
;
A
#
# COMPACT_ATOMS: atom_id res chain seq x y z
N MET A 1 -23.32 -12.86 1.66
CA MET A 1 -21.97 -12.37 1.22
C MET A 1 -22.16 -11.52 -0.03
N ARG A 2 -21.33 -10.50 -0.26
CA ARG A 2 -21.27 -9.68 -1.48
C ARG A 2 -19.80 -9.55 -1.87
N MET A 3 -19.49 -9.38 -3.15
CA MET A 3 -18.13 -9.27 -3.65
C MET A 3 -18.01 -8.08 -4.61
N ILE A 4 -16.90 -7.33 -4.49
CA ILE A 4 -16.48 -6.33 -5.47
C ILE A 4 -15.11 -6.75 -5.99
N TYR A 5 -14.86 -6.58 -7.27
CA TYR A 5 -13.59 -6.88 -7.89
C TYR A 5 -13.24 -5.88 -9.00
N ASP A 6 -11.96 -5.68 -9.24
CA ASP A 6 -11.45 -4.80 -10.29
C ASP A 6 -11.57 -5.48 -11.67
N VAL A 7 -11.94 -4.73 -12.69
CA VAL A 7 -12.10 -5.23 -14.08
C VAL A 7 -11.19 -4.48 -15.07
N GLY A 8 -10.04 -4.06 -14.61
CA GLY A 8 -9.03 -3.49 -15.47
C GLY A 8 -9.32 -2.07 -15.94
N HIS A 9 -8.42 -1.55 -16.76
CA HIS A 9 -8.40 -0.17 -17.22
C HIS A 9 -9.09 -0.03 -18.57
N ARG A 10 -9.95 0.99 -18.72
CA ARG A 10 -10.52 1.33 -20.03
C ARG A 10 -9.52 2.03 -20.97
N ASN A 11 -8.45 2.61 -20.44
CA ASN A 11 -7.42 3.26 -21.22
C ASN A 11 -6.16 2.42 -21.25
N PRO A 12 -5.43 2.39 -22.39
CA PRO A 12 -4.11 1.79 -22.44
C PRO A 12 -3.20 2.46 -21.40
N ILE A 13 -2.68 1.69 -20.48
CA ILE A 13 -1.60 2.13 -19.59
C ILE A 13 -0.26 1.74 -20.24
N PRO A 14 0.81 2.53 -20.03
CA PRO A 14 2.13 2.24 -20.62
C PRO A 14 2.82 1.00 -20.02
N VAL A 15 2.15 0.28 -19.16
CA VAL A 15 2.59 -1.00 -18.58
C VAL A 15 1.64 -2.11 -19.00
N PRO A 16 2.08 -3.36 -19.09
CA PRO A 16 1.20 -4.48 -19.36
C PRO A 16 0.01 -4.48 -18.40
N PRO A 17 -1.21 -4.75 -18.88
CA PRO A 17 -2.39 -4.77 -18.02
C PRO A 17 -2.24 -5.83 -16.92
N PRO A 18 -2.77 -5.59 -15.73
CA PRO A 18 -2.84 -6.62 -14.71
C PRO A 18 -3.59 -7.84 -15.22
N PRO A 19 -3.37 -9.04 -14.65
CA PRO A 19 -4.14 -10.22 -14.98
C PRO A 19 -5.63 -9.92 -14.85
N GLU A 20 -6.41 -10.31 -15.86
CA GLU A 20 -7.85 -10.18 -15.81
C GLU A 20 -8.45 -11.09 -14.72
N PRO A 21 -9.52 -10.66 -14.04
CA PRO A 21 -10.19 -11.50 -13.07
C PRO A 21 -10.86 -12.69 -13.77
N ASP A 22 -10.88 -13.85 -13.12
CA ASP A 22 -11.64 -15.01 -13.57
C ASP A 22 -13.14 -14.78 -13.30
N VAL A 23 -13.81 -14.13 -14.25
CA VAL A 23 -15.24 -13.77 -14.15
C VAL A 23 -16.14 -15.00 -14.10
N GLU A 24 -15.75 -16.09 -14.76
CA GLU A 24 -16.51 -17.35 -14.74
C GLU A 24 -16.47 -17.98 -13.35
N LEU A 25 -15.29 -18.05 -12.74
CA LEU A 25 -15.15 -18.51 -11.37
C LEU A 25 -15.94 -17.64 -10.39
N ILE A 26 -15.82 -16.31 -10.49
CA ILE A 26 -16.55 -15.37 -9.61
C ILE A 26 -18.06 -15.60 -9.75
N SER A 27 -18.56 -15.73 -10.96
CA SER A 27 -19.99 -15.97 -11.22
C SER A 27 -20.45 -17.32 -10.67
N SER A 28 -19.60 -18.36 -10.74
CA SER A 28 -19.90 -19.70 -10.24
C SER A 28 -20.06 -19.77 -8.72
N LEU A 29 -19.55 -18.77 -7.98
CA LEU A 29 -19.71 -18.71 -6.52
C LEU A 29 -21.16 -18.45 -6.08
N GLY A 30 -22.04 -18.04 -6.99
CA GLY A 30 -23.45 -17.81 -6.70
C GLY A 30 -23.72 -16.68 -5.70
N VAL A 31 -22.76 -15.77 -5.50
CA VAL A 31 -22.90 -14.61 -4.61
C VAL A 31 -23.11 -13.33 -5.42
N PRO A 32 -23.91 -12.38 -4.93
CA PRO A 32 -23.98 -11.06 -5.56
C PRO A 32 -22.59 -10.45 -5.69
N HIS A 33 -22.22 -10.06 -6.90
CA HIS A 33 -20.91 -9.48 -7.18
C HIS A 33 -21.04 -8.27 -8.11
N ARG A 34 -20.04 -7.39 -8.04
CA ARG A 34 -19.97 -6.16 -8.82
C ARG A 34 -18.59 -5.92 -9.36
N PRO A 35 -18.41 -5.82 -10.69
CA PRO A 35 -17.18 -5.33 -11.29
C PRO A 35 -17.07 -3.81 -11.11
N ILE A 36 -15.89 -3.32 -10.76
CA ILE A 36 -15.56 -1.90 -10.71
C ILE A 36 -14.44 -1.64 -11.72
N ALA A 37 -14.72 -0.81 -12.72
CA ALA A 37 -13.69 -0.33 -13.64
C ALA A 37 -13.14 0.98 -13.12
N GLY A 38 -11.89 0.98 -12.67
CA GLY A 38 -11.15 2.19 -12.35
C GLY A 38 -10.67 2.90 -13.61
N ILE A 39 -10.88 4.21 -13.73
CA ILE A 39 -10.36 5.02 -14.82
C ILE A 39 -10.05 6.42 -14.34
N PRO A 40 -8.79 6.80 -14.33
CA PRO A 40 -7.58 5.99 -14.54
C PRO A 40 -7.17 5.17 -13.31
N ASP A 41 -7.93 5.23 -12.23
CA ASP A 41 -7.54 4.77 -10.90
C ASP A 41 -8.22 3.42 -10.57
N LEU A 42 -7.51 2.52 -9.87
CA LEU A 42 -7.91 1.13 -9.63
C LEU A 42 -8.82 0.97 -8.40
N MET A 43 -9.71 -0.01 -8.44
CA MET A 43 -10.26 -0.62 -7.22
C MET A 43 -9.21 -1.60 -6.67
N HIS A 44 -8.33 -1.10 -5.82
CA HIS A 44 -7.12 -1.82 -5.39
C HIS A 44 -7.20 -2.36 -3.95
N HIS A 45 -8.38 -2.35 -3.35
CA HIS A 45 -8.62 -2.93 -2.03
C HIS A 45 -8.29 -4.43 -1.98
N LYS A 46 -7.82 -4.87 -0.82
CA LYS A 46 -7.63 -6.27 -0.46
C LYS A 46 -8.15 -6.45 0.96
N TYR A 47 -9.47 -6.56 1.12
CA TYR A 47 -10.06 -6.82 2.42
C TYR A 47 -11.29 -7.71 2.36
N ALA A 48 -11.60 -8.32 3.48
CA ALA A 48 -12.85 -8.99 3.75
C ALA A 48 -13.40 -8.55 5.10
N VAL A 49 -14.72 -8.37 5.17
CA VAL A 49 -15.46 -8.13 6.42
C VAL A 49 -16.25 -9.38 6.75
N ARG A 50 -16.03 -9.95 7.93
CA ARG A 50 -16.77 -11.11 8.41
C ARG A 50 -17.79 -10.69 9.46
N ASP A 51 -19.08 -10.93 9.17
CA ASP A 51 -20.21 -10.76 10.07
C ASP A 51 -20.30 -9.41 10.79
N VAL A 52 -19.72 -8.37 10.18
CA VAL A 52 -19.57 -7.02 10.77
C VAL A 52 -18.88 -7.04 12.14
N THR A 53 -18.09 -8.07 12.41
CA THR A 53 -17.36 -8.25 13.68
C THR A 53 -15.86 -8.17 13.52
N SER A 54 -15.34 -8.59 12.36
CA SER A 54 -13.90 -8.63 12.11
C SER A 54 -13.57 -8.27 10.67
N ILE A 55 -12.33 -7.83 10.48
CA ILE A 55 -11.76 -7.53 9.17
C ILE A 55 -10.50 -8.36 8.94
N TRP A 56 -10.27 -8.72 7.70
CA TRP A 56 -9.03 -9.21 7.14
C TRP A 56 -8.59 -8.21 6.08
N THR A 57 -7.36 -7.71 6.14
CA THR A 57 -6.82 -6.78 5.15
C THR A 57 -5.31 -6.89 5.05
N GLY A 58 -4.75 -6.33 4.00
CA GLY A 58 -3.30 -6.34 3.77
C GLY A 58 -2.92 -6.04 2.34
N SER A 59 -1.71 -6.45 1.99
CA SER A 59 -1.14 -6.20 0.67
C SER A 59 -1.39 -7.33 -0.34
N THR A 60 -1.85 -8.51 0.12
CA THR A 60 -1.93 -9.75 -0.67
C THR A 60 -3.06 -9.69 -1.68
N ASN A 61 -2.75 -9.83 -2.96
CA ASN A 61 -3.74 -10.08 -4.00
C ASN A 61 -4.30 -11.51 -3.88
N TRP A 62 -5.46 -11.74 -4.44
CA TRP A 62 -6.11 -13.07 -4.46
C TRP A 62 -5.63 -13.89 -5.67
N THR A 63 -4.32 -14.04 -5.79
CA THR A 63 -3.63 -14.76 -6.86
C THR A 63 -2.58 -15.70 -6.27
N ASP A 64 -2.29 -16.81 -6.93
CA ASP A 64 -1.33 -17.81 -6.46
C ASP A 64 0.05 -17.21 -6.18
N ASP A 65 0.55 -16.36 -7.07
CA ASP A 65 1.85 -15.71 -6.91
C ASP A 65 1.92 -14.82 -5.66
N SER A 66 0.81 -14.15 -5.34
CA SER A 66 0.74 -13.31 -4.12
C SER A 66 0.88 -14.11 -2.83
N TRP A 67 0.37 -15.33 -2.82
CA TRP A 67 0.40 -16.21 -1.66
C TRP A 67 1.70 -17.00 -1.54
N SER A 68 2.37 -17.27 -2.66
CA SER A 68 3.51 -18.19 -2.68
C SER A 68 4.87 -17.54 -2.94
N ARG A 69 4.91 -16.34 -3.56
CA ARG A 69 6.15 -15.76 -4.12
C ARG A 69 6.44 -14.34 -3.67
N GLN A 70 5.40 -13.57 -3.30
CA GLN A 70 5.55 -12.16 -2.94
C GLN A 70 5.77 -11.98 -1.44
N GLU A 71 6.54 -10.98 -1.06
CA GLU A 71 6.55 -10.47 0.30
C GLU A 71 5.28 -9.65 0.52
N ASN A 72 4.42 -10.11 1.41
CA ASN A 72 3.15 -9.49 1.74
C ASN A 72 2.95 -9.42 3.27
N VAL A 73 2.09 -8.51 3.70
CA VAL A 73 1.63 -8.41 5.08
C VAL A 73 0.12 -8.47 5.11
N ILE A 74 -0.41 -9.32 5.98
CA ILE A 74 -1.84 -9.49 6.24
C ILE A 74 -2.10 -9.20 7.72
N VAL A 75 -3.19 -8.53 8.00
CA VAL A 75 -3.66 -8.24 9.36
C VAL A 75 -5.11 -8.65 9.49
N THR A 76 -5.43 -9.33 10.57
CA THR A 76 -6.80 -9.61 11.00
C THR A 76 -7.10 -8.86 12.28
N VAL A 77 -8.26 -8.23 12.37
CA VAL A 77 -8.66 -7.46 13.56
C VAL A 77 -10.10 -7.78 13.92
N GLU A 78 -10.32 -8.22 15.14
CA GLU A 78 -11.67 -8.36 15.71
C GLU A 78 -12.10 -7.02 16.31
N SER A 79 -12.98 -6.32 15.61
CA SER A 79 -13.53 -5.03 16.02
C SER A 79 -14.77 -4.68 15.22
N PRO A 80 -15.97 -4.73 15.83
CA PRO A 80 -17.20 -4.30 15.16
C PRO A 80 -17.14 -2.87 14.62
N LYS A 81 -16.47 -1.96 15.33
CA LYS A 81 -16.32 -0.57 14.88
C LYS A 81 -15.48 -0.44 13.60
N LEU A 82 -14.38 -1.19 13.51
CA LEU A 82 -13.58 -1.24 12.26
C LEU A 82 -14.36 -1.95 11.16
N ALA A 83 -14.99 -3.07 11.47
CA ALA A 83 -15.82 -3.80 10.51
C ALA A 83 -16.94 -2.92 9.93
N THR A 84 -17.57 -2.07 10.76
CA THR A 84 -18.55 -1.08 10.30
C THR A 84 -17.92 -0.05 9.35
N ALA A 85 -16.73 0.47 9.65
CA ALA A 85 -16.05 1.43 8.77
C ALA A 85 -15.69 0.81 7.41
N PHE A 86 -15.18 -0.43 7.40
CA PHE A 86 -14.89 -1.16 6.16
C PHE A 86 -16.15 -1.53 5.38
N THR A 87 -17.26 -1.81 6.08
CA THR A 87 -18.56 -2.05 5.41
C THR A 87 -19.09 -0.76 4.77
N ALA A 88 -18.92 0.38 5.42
CA ALA A 88 -19.35 1.67 4.86
C ALA A 88 -18.56 2.02 3.58
N ASP A 89 -17.24 1.82 3.57
CA ASP A 89 -16.40 1.99 2.38
C ASP A 89 -16.79 1.00 1.26
N PHE A 90 -17.07 -0.27 1.62
CA PHE A 90 -17.61 -1.24 0.67
C PHE A 90 -18.93 -0.77 0.06
N ASP A 91 -19.83 -0.21 0.86
CA ASP A 91 -21.15 0.25 0.41
C ASP A 91 -21.06 1.49 -0.49
N GLU A 92 -20.06 2.37 -0.32
CA GLU A 92 -19.76 3.46 -1.26
C GLU A 92 -19.49 2.89 -2.66
N LEU A 93 -18.58 1.92 -2.78
CA LEU A 93 -18.29 1.24 -4.05
C LEU A 93 -19.47 0.41 -4.56
N TRP A 94 -20.18 -0.29 -3.65
CA TRP A 94 -21.32 -1.13 -4.01
C TRP A 94 -22.48 -0.31 -4.57
N SER A 95 -22.70 0.91 -4.12
CA SER A 95 -23.78 1.78 -4.60
C SER A 95 -23.58 2.27 -6.05
N GLY A 96 -22.38 2.08 -6.62
CA GLY A 96 -22.07 2.39 -8.00
C GLY A 96 -21.42 3.74 -8.23
N ALA A 97 -20.92 4.34 -7.16
CA ALA A 97 -20.25 5.63 -7.24
C ALA A 97 -18.92 5.58 -8.04
N GLY A 98 -18.31 4.38 -8.17
CA GLY A 98 -16.99 4.22 -8.77
C GLY A 98 -15.85 4.60 -7.83
N VAL A 99 -14.61 4.39 -8.27
CA VAL A 99 -13.41 4.63 -7.46
C VAL A 99 -13.32 6.09 -7.02
N GLU A 100 -13.52 7.04 -7.91
CA GLU A 100 -13.35 8.48 -7.64
C GLU A 100 -14.29 9.04 -6.56
N GLN A 101 -15.39 8.35 -6.31
CA GLN A 101 -16.44 8.74 -5.37
C GLN A 101 -16.48 7.84 -4.13
N SER A 102 -15.39 7.11 -3.84
CA SER A 102 -15.24 6.25 -2.68
C SER A 102 -14.15 6.74 -1.73
N GLY A 103 -14.01 6.06 -0.59
CA GLY A 103 -12.99 6.36 0.38
C GLY A 103 -13.29 7.57 1.27
N PHE A 104 -14.56 7.96 1.42
CA PHE A 104 -14.98 9.13 2.21
C PHE A 104 -15.38 8.79 3.64
N VAL A 105 -15.19 7.55 4.08
CA VAL A 105 -15.43 7.16 5.47
C VAL A 105 -14.41 7.84 6.39
N ASP A 106 -14.89 8.63 7.34
CA ASP A 106 -14.06 9.39 8.26
C ASP A 106 -13.05 8.50 9.01
N PRO A 107 -11.75 8.84 8.97
CA PRO A 107 -10.70 8.07 9.62
C PRO A 107 -10.65 8.30 11.13
N ASN A 108 -11.80 8.12 11.82
CA ASN A 108 -11.90 8.26 13.26
C ASN A 108 -11.15 7.12 13.98
N PRO A 109 -10.35 7.42 15.01
CA PRO A 109 -9.67 6.38 15.75
C PRO A 109 -10.64 5.56 16.59
N VAL A 110 -10.47 4.25 16.59
CA VAL A 110 -11.17 3.32 17.47
C VAL A 110 -10.20 2.66 18.43
N ARG A 111 -10.69 2.15 19.57
CA ARG A 111 -9.93 1.31 20.47
C ARG A 111 -10.26 -0.16 20.21
N VAL A 112 -9.22 -0.99 20.11
CA VAL A 112 -9.27 -2.44 20.04
C VAL A 112 -8.48 -2.94 21.25
N GLY A 113 -9.14 -3.26 22.32
CA GLY A 113 -8.49 -3.36 23.65
C GLY A 113 -7.85 -2.02 24.01
N ASP A 114 -6.57 -2.05 24.37
CA ASP A 114 -5.79 -0.85 24.69
C ASP A 114 -5.15 -0.20 23.46
N ILE A 115 -5.22 -0.84 22.31
CA ILE A 115 -4.59 -0.39 21.07
C ILE A 115 -5.48 0.65 20.39
N ARG A 116 -4.87 1.73 19.91
CA ARG A 116 -5.54 2.72 19.08
C ARG A 116 -5.34 2.40 17.62
N VAL A 117 -6.44 2.22 16.89
CA VAL A 117 -6.44 1.90 15.46
C VAL A 117 -7.26 2.93 14.70
N ARG A 118 -6.82 3.26 13.50
CA ARG A 118 -7.52 4.13 12.57
C ARG A 118 -7.53 3.48 11.19
N ALA A 119 -8.70 3.39 10.58
CA ALA A 119 -8.82 3.02 9.17
C ALA A 119 -8.80 4.28 8.30
N TRP A 120 -8.03 4.23 7.23
CA TRP A 120 -7.96 5.24 6.19
C TRP A 120 -8.41 4.61 4.89
N PHE A 121 -9.19 5.33 4.11
CA PHE A 121 -9.62 4.92 2.78
C PHE A 121 -9.29 6.00 1.76
N THR A 122 -8.92 5.57 0.56
CA THR A 122 -8.62 6.45 -0.56
C THR A 122 -9.59 6.16 -1.71
N PRO A 123 -9.80 7.06 -2.64
CA PRO A 123 -9.14 8.36 -2.82
C PRO A 123 -9.61 9.46 -1.87
N GLY A 124 -10.80 9.37 -1.25
CA GLY A 124 -11.37 10.42 -0.42
C GLY A 124 -10.41 11.03 0.59
N PHE A 125 -9.62 10.20 1.29
CA PHE A 125 -8.59 10.65 2.24
C PHE A 125 -7.15 10.38 1.77
N GLY A 126 -6.88 10.16 0.48
CA GLY A 126 -5.56 9.76 -0.02
C GLY A 126 -4.45 10.76 0.30
N GLU A 127 -4.63 12.05 -0.02
CA GLU A 127 -3.65 13.09 0.31
C GLU A 127 -3.50 13.30 1.83
N ALA A 128 -4.60 13.21 2.58
CA ALA A 128 -4.56 13.34 4.03
C ALA A 128 -3.78 12.19 4.67
N LEU A 129 -3.92 10.97 4.16
CA LEU A 129 -3.14 9.80 4.57
C LEU A 129 -1.64 9.99 4.30
N SER A 130 -1.26 10.42 3.10
CA SER A 130 0.13 10.70 2.75
C SER A 130 0.76 11.75 3.66
N ARG A 131 0.05 12.83 3.92
CA ARG A 131 0.47 13.87 4.88
C ARG A 131 0.55 13.34 6.31
N ARG A 132 -0.35 12.42 6.68
CA ARG A 132 -0.34 11.77 8.00
C ARG A 132 0.91 10.91 8.17
N ILE A 133 1.24 10.06 7.21
CA ILE A 133 2.47 9.25 7.21
C ILE A 133 3.70 10.16 7.29
N ALA A 134 3.79 11.17 6.43
CA ALA A 134 4.88 12.14 6.43
C ALA A 134 5.03 12.86 7.79
N LYS A 135 3.91 13.28 8.40
CA LYS A 135 3.91 13.91 9.74
C LYS A 135 4.45 12.97 10.82
N ARG A 136 4.12 11.66 10.76
CA ARG A 136 4.67 10.68 11.70
C ARG A 136 6.17 10.49 11.47
N ILE A 137 6.62 10.37 10.22
CA ILE A 137 8.05 10.27 9.87
C ILE A 137 8.84 11.49 10.39
N ARG A 138 8.37 12.72 10.15
CA ARG A 138 9.03 13.94 10.68
C ARG A 138 9.16 13.93 12.20
N ARG A 139 8.25 13.30 12.91
CA ARG A 139 8.24 13.23 14.38
C ARG A 139 8.93 11.99 14.94
N ALA A 140 9.41 11.10 14.09
CA ALA A 140 10.10 9.89 14.49
C ALA A 140 11.34 10.23 15.32
N LYS A 141 11.57 9.45 16.38
CA LYS A 141 12.69 9.63 17.30
C LYS A 141 13.65 8.45 17.35
N ARG A 142 13.19 7.28 16.94
CA ARG A 142 13.95 6.04 17.03
C ARG A 142 14.25 5.45 15.66
N ARG A 143 13.21 5.17 14.88
CA ARG A 143 13.35 4.46 13.61
C ARG A 143 12.21 4.71 12.63
N VAL A 144 12.51 4.49 11.35
CA VAL A 144 11.53 4.27 10.28
C VAL A 144 11.90 2.99 9.54
N ARG A 145 10.93 2.10 9.29
CA ARG A 145 11.08 0.89 8.48
C ARG A 145 10.01 0.85 7.41
N ILE A 146 10.41 0.62 6.15
CA ILE A 146 9.49 0.64 5.00
C ILE A 146 9.70 -0.61 4.16
N CYS A 147 8.60 -1.35 3.88
CA CYS A 147 8.51 -2.26 2.74
C CYS A 147 7.44 -1.75 1.79
N SER A 148 7.79 -1.48 0.55
CA SER A 148 6.86 -0.97 -0.47
C SER A 148 7.38 -1.30 -1.87
N PRO A 149 6.51 -1.58 -2.85
CA PRO A 149 6.97 -1.73 -4.23
C PRO A 149 7.72 -0.48 -4.72
N VAL A 150 7.16 0.68 -4.43
CA VAL A 150 7.69 1.99 -4.84
C VAL A 150 7.64 3.00 -3.68
N LEU A 151 8.37 4.09 -3.82
CA LEU A 151 8.42 5.19 -2.86
C LEU A 151 8.41 6.52 -3.65
N THR A 152 7.21 7.07 -3.92
CA THR A 152 7.04 8.17 -4.88
C THR A 152 6.16 9.31 -4.39
N VAL A 153 5.57 9.19 -3.21
CA VAL A 153 4.73 10.23 -2.59
C VAL A 153 5.59 11.38 -2.07
N ALA A 154 5.44 12.56 -2.65
CA ALA A 154 6.28 13.71 -2.35
C ALA A 154 6.33 14.12 -0.86
N PRO A 155 5.21 14.21 -0.11
CA PRO A 155 5.26 14.50 1.33
C PRO A 155 6.09 13.50 2.13
N VAL A 156 6.03 12.20 1.74
CA VAL A 156 6.81 11.14 2.41
C VAL A 156 8.29 11.25 2.06
N LEU A 157 8.63 11.47 0.78
CA LEU A 157 10.01 11.69 0.34
C LEU A 157 10.65 12.87 1.08
N SER A 158 9.97 14.03 1.12
CA SER A 158 10.45 15.20 1.87
C SER A 158 10.71 14.89 3.35
N ALA A 159 9.77 14.19 4.01
CA ALA A 159 9.92 13.82 5.41
C ALA A 159 11.10 12.86 5.65
N LEU A 160 11.33 11.93 4.72
CA LEU A 160 12.47 11.00 4.78
C LEU A 160 13.79 11.75 4.62
N CYS A 161 13.91 12.68 3.64
CA CYS A 161 15.11 13.50 3.45
C CYS A 161 15.45 14.29 4.72
N GLU A 162 14.45 14.96 5.33
CA GLU A 162 14.64 15.69 6.60
C GLU A 162 15.22 14.77 7.70
N ARG A 163 14.67 13.55 7.83
CA ARG A 163 15.10 12.61 8.88
C ARG A 163 16.40 11.88 8.56
N VAL A 164 16.72 11.67 7.28
CA VAL A 164 18.03 11.17 6.84
C VAL A 164 19.12 12.18 7.23
N ALA A 165 18.89 13.48 6.94
CA ALA A 165 19.82 14.56 7.30
C ALA A 165 20.04 14.65 8.82
N ASP A 166 19.03 14.33 9.63
CA ASP A 166 19.13 14.29 11.08
C ASP A 166 19.77 13.00 11.63
N GLY A 167 20.15 12.04 10.77
CA GLY A 167 20.77 10.78 11.16
C GLY A 167 19.82 9.77 11.81
N LEU A 168 18.50 9.89 11.59
CA LEU A 168 17.54 8.90 12.10
C LEU A 168 17.81 7.52 11.50
N ASP A 169 17.59 6.47 12.28
CA ASP A 169 17.65 5.08 11.81
C ASP A 169 16.48 4.78 10.84
N ILE A 170 16.76 4.86 9.53
CA ILE A 170 15.81 4.61 8.45
C ILE A 170 16.34 3.45 7.61
N ALA A 171 15.50 2.46 7.35
CA ALA A 171 15.83 1.35 6.48
C ALA A 171 14.58 0.76 5.83
N GLY A 172 14.77 -0.03 4.76
CA GLY A 172 13.65 -0.69 4.10
C GLY A 172 14.02 -1.60 2.94
N CYS A 173 12.99 -2.11 2.28
CA CYS A 173 13.11 -2.90 1.07
C CYS A 173 12.08 -2.44 0.02
N LEU A 174 12.55 -2.25 -1.21
CA LEU A 174 11.74 -1.87 -2.37
C LEU A 174 11.73 -3.01 -3.41
N ASP A 175 10.90 -2.87 -4.43
CA ASP A 175 10.94 -3.73 -5.61
C ASP A 175 11.88 -3.12 -6.65
N ARG A 176 12.94 -3.86 -7.04
CA ARG A 176 14.00 -3.31 -7.91
C ARG A 176 13.49 -2.87 -9.28
N PRO A 177 12.81 -3.71 -10.08
CA PRO A 177 12.34 -3.29 -11.40
C PRO A 177 11.39 -2.10 -11.32
N GLN A 178 10.52 -2.04 -10.31
CA GLN A 178 9.56 -0.95 -10.18
C GLN A 178 10.23 0.37 -9.78
N ILE A 179 11.16 0.37 -8.83
CA ILE A 179 11.83 1.61 -8.42
C ILE A 179 12.83 2.10 -9.49
N GLU A 180 13.50 1.20 -10.20
CA GLU A 180 14.35 1.55 -11.35
C GLU A 180 13.49 2.14 -12.48
N GLY A 181 12.32 1.58 -12.76
CA GLY A 181 11.36 2.12 -13.71
C GLY A 181 10.89 3.54 -13.34
N VAL A 182 10.66 3.82 -12.05
CA VAL A 182 10.32 5.16 -11.57
C VAL A 182 11.48 6.13 -11.79
N ILE A 183 12.72 5.73 -11.48
CA ILE A 183 13.91 6.58 -11.66
C ILE A 183 14.09 6.93 -13.15
N TYR A 184 13.97 5.93 -14.02
CA TYR A 184 14.04 6.14 -15.47
C TYR A 184 12.93 7.07 -15.96
N GLN A 185 11.68 6.80 -15.62
CA GLN A 185 10.54 7.61 -16.02
C GLN A 185 10.67 9.07 -15.55
N TRP A 186 11.12 9.31 -14.32
CA TRP A 186 11.29 10.66 -13.81
C TRP A 186 12.50 11.39 -14.39
N GLY A 187 13.47 10.65 -14.90
CA GLY A 187 14.58 11.21 -15.68
C GLY A 187 14.12 11.77 -17.03
N GLU A 188 13.16 11.12 -17.67
CA GLU A 188 12.62 11.49 -18.98
C GLU A 188 11.42 12.46 -18.87
N ASP A 189 10.64 12.41 -17.80
CA ASP A 189 9.44 13.22 -17.59
C ASP A 189 9.73 14.49 -16.79
N GLY A 190 9.79 15.63 -17.49
CA GLY A 190 10.02 16.94 -16.89
C GLY A 190 9.03 17.33 -15.77
N ASN A 191 7.80 16.81 -15.78
CA ASN A 191 6.79 17.13 -14.75
C ASN A 191 7.07 16.45 -13.41
N ALA A 192 7.73 15.30 -13.41
CA ALA A 192 8.06 14.54 -12.20
C ALA A 192 9.55 14.63 -11.82
N ALA A 193 10.39 15.14 -12.69
CA ALA A 193 11.85 15.22 -12.51
C ALA A 193 12.29 15.86 -11.18
N TRP A 194 11.54 16.84 -10.68
CA TRP A 194 11.83 17.52 -9.41
C TRP A 194 11.79 16.59 -8.19
N LYS A 195 11.15 15.42 -8.28
CA LYS A 195 11.11 14.42 -7.21
C LYS A 195 12.36 13.53 -7.19
N LEU A 196 13.08 13.43 -8.31
CA LEU A 196 14.22 12.53 -8.43
C LEU A 196 15.33 12.83 -7.43
N PRO A 197 15.73 14.09 -7.18
CA PRO A 197 16.69 14.41 -6.12
C PRO A 197 16.20 13.97 -4.73
N LEU A 198 14.91 14.17 -4.42
CA LEU A 198 14.34 13.75 -3.14
C LEU A 198 14.37 12.22 -2.98
N LEU A 199 14.05 11.48 -4.03
CA LEU A 199 14.12 10.03 -4.02
C LEU A 199 15.55 9.54 -3.80
N LYS A 200 16.52 10.10 -4.55
CA LYS A 200 17.93 9.75 -4.42
C LYS A 200 18.46 10.05 -3.01
N GLU A 201 18.10 11.18 -2.43
CA GLU A 201 18.46 11.56 -1.07
C GLU A 201 17.85 10.61 -0.03
N ALA A 202 16.55 10.32 -0.11
CA ALA A 202 15.89 9.37 0.79
C ALA A 202 16.51 7.97 0.73
N LEU A 203 17.00 7.55 -0.44
CA LEU A 203 17.64 6.26 -0.67
C LEU A 203 19.13 6.21 -0.31
N THR A 204 19.71 7.28 0.22
CA THR A 204 21.02 7.22 0.89
C THR A 204 20.93 6.41 2.18
N ALA A 205 19.76 6.37 2.83
CA ALA A 205 19.48 5.42 3.89
C ALA A 205 19.61 3.96 3.39
N PRO A 206 19.84 2.98 4.29
CA PRO A 206 20.12 1.59 3.91
C PRO A 206 18.87 0.84 3.41
N PHE A 207 18.39 1.19 2.22
CA PHE A 207 17.39 0.40 1.50
C PHE A 207 18.06 -0.75 0.73
N SER A 208 17.39 -1.91 0.71
CA SER A 208 17.63 -2.97 -0.25
C SER A 208 16.53 -2.99 -1.31
N ALA A 209 16.74 -3.73 -2.40
CA ALA A 209 15.69 -3.93 -3.39
C ALA A 209 15.65 -5.38 -3.86
N LYS A 210 14.47 -5.98 -3.84
CA LYS A 210 14.24 -7.33 -4.35
C LYS A 210 14.40 -7.33 -5.87
N PRO A 211 15.29 -8.16 -6.44
CA PRO A 211 15.43 -8.32 -7.88
C PRO A 211 14.31 -9.23 -8.42
N SER A 212 13.09 -8.73 -8.38
CA SER A 212 11.93 -9.46 -8.86
C SER A 212 11.91 -9.57 -10.39
N THR A 213 11.08 -10.48 -10.90
CA THR A 213 10.84 -10.60 -12.34
C THR A 213 10.14 -9.33 -12.85
N PRO A 214 10.64 -8.69 -13.92
CA PRO A 214 9.95 -7.54 -14.51
C PRO A 214 8.51 -7.87 -14.87
N TYR A 215 7.61 -6.92 -14.61
CA TYR A 215 6.20 -7.11 -14.88
C TYR A 215 5.96 -7.32 -16.39
N GLY A 216 5.22 -8.35 -16.74
CA GLY A 216 4.86 -8.69 -18.12
C GLY A 216 3.70 -9.68 -18.17
N ALA A 217 3.02 -9.74 -19.30
CA ALA A 217 1.95 -10.72 -19.52
C ALA A 217 2.54 -12.15 -19.42
N GLY A 218 1.95 -12.99 -18.56
CA GLY A 218 2.41 -14.36 -18.34
C GLY A 218 3.72 -14.51 -17.59
N SER A 219 4.31 -13.40 -17.07
CA SER A 219 5.49 -13.49 -16.22
C SER A 219 5.10 -13.90 -14.79
N VAL A 220 6.06 -14.45 -14.07
CA VAL A 220 5.93 -14.72 -12.63
C VAL A 220 5.90 -13.40 -11.88
N HIS A 221 4.94 -13.24 -10.97
CA HIS A 221 4.79 -12.03 -10.16
C HIS A 221 5.34 -12.28 -8.74
N ASP A 222 6.64 -12.13 -8.59
CA ASP A 222 7.38 -12.39 -7.35
C ASP A 222 7.86 -11.11 -6.64
N PHE A 223 7.08 -10.04 -6.71
CA PHE A 223 7.43 -8.69 -6.26
C PHE A 223 7.69 -8.56 -4.75
N MET A 224 8.45 -7.51 -4.38
CA MET A 224 8.31 -6.89 -3.06
C MET A 224 6.95 -6.17 -3.04
N HIS A 225 5.94 -6.81 -2.49
CA HIS A 225 4.56 -6.32 -2.61
C HIS A 225 3.94 -5.85 -1.28
N ALA A 226 4.66 -5.97 -0.17
CA ALA A 226 4.21 -5.43 1.11
C ALA A 226 4.03 -3.90 1.01
N LYS A 227 3.01 -3.38 1.71
CA LYS A 227 2.76 -1.96 1.88
C LYS A 227 2.76 -1.71 3.39
N LEU A 228 3.98 -1.58 3.91
CA LEU A 228 4.24 -1.49 5.34
C LEU A 228 5.15 -0.30 5.63
N THR A 229 4.72 0.55 6.55
CA THR A 229 5.55 1.62 7.11
C THR A 229 5.46 1.57 8.63
N VAL A 230 6.57 1.35 9.29
CA VAL A 230 6.70 1.43 10.76
C VAL A 230 7.43 2.72 11.12
N VAL A 231 6.84 3.50 12.00
CA VAL A 231 7.41 4.75 12.52
C VAL A 231 7.35 4.71 14.02
N ASP A 232 8.49 4.50 14.67
CA ASP A 232 8.59 4.27 16.14
C ASP A 232 7.65 3.13 16.58
N ASP A 233 6.55 3.45 17.28
CA ASP A 233 5.54 2.53 17.80
C ASP A 233 4.26 2.51 16.94
N ILE A 234 4.30 3.06 15.73
CA ILE A 234 3.15 3.18 14.85
C ILE A 234 3.38 2.38 13.58
N VAL A 235 2.37 1.61 13.21
CA VAL A 235 2.34 0.80 11.99
C VAL A 235 1.30 1.37 11.03
N PHE A 236 1.67 1.52 9.75
CA PHE A 236 0.77 1.71 8.63
C PHE A 236 0.85 0.49 7.73
N THR A 237 -0.25 -0.21 7.51
CA THR A 237 -0.31 -1.37 6.62
C THR A 237 -1.68 -1.53 5.98
N GLY A 238 -1.72 -2.09 4.79
CA GLY A 238 -2.93 -2.27 4.00
C GLY A 238 -2.61 -2.48 2.52
N SER A 239 -3.42 -1.93 1.65
CA SER A 239 -3.24 -2.06 0.19
C SER A 239 -2.49 -0.89 -0.46
N PHE A 240 -2.31 0.23 0.26
CA PHE A 240 -1.83 1.52 -0.23
C PHE A 240 -0.35 1.50 -0.61
N ASN A 241 -0.06 1.65 -1.89
CA ASN A 241 1.29 1.94 -2.35
C ASN A 241 1.68 3.38 -2.00
N LEU A 242 2.93 3.60 -1.58
CA LEU A 242 3.46 4.95 -1.33
C LEU A 242 3.68 5.69 -2.67
N SER A 243 2.59 5.92 -3.42
CA SER A 243 2.58 6.51 -4.75
C SER A 243 1.39 7.46 -4.94
N ARG A 244 1.48 8.30 -5.98
CA ARG A 244 0.34 9.15 -6.34
C ARG A 244 -0.86 8.33 -6.81
N SER A 245 -0.62 7.21 -7.50
CA SER A 245 -1.72 6.29 -7.86
C SER A 245 -2.38 5.72 -6.60
N GLY A 246 -1.61 5.39 -5.56
CA GLY A 246 -2.18 4.97 -4.28
C GLY A 246 -3.08 6.02 -3.64
N GLU A 247 -2.76 7.32 -3.77
CA GLU A 247 -3.64 8.40 -3.28
C GLU A 247 -4.99 8.48 -4.01
N ARG A 248 -5.07 7.93 -5.23
CA ARG A 248 -6.22 8.05 -6.14
C ARG A 248 -6.98 6.75 -6.36
N ASN A 249 -6.32 5.63 -6.21
CA ASN A 249 -6.98 4.32 -6.19
C ASN A 249 -7.93 4.18 -5.00
N ALA A 250 -8.86 3.23 -5.07
CA ALA A 250 -9.56 2.76 -3.88
C ALA A 250 -8.64 1.83 -3.09
N GLU A 251 -8.11 2.34 -1.98
CA GLU A 251 -7.16 1.65 -1.10
C GLU A 251 -7.59 1.76 0.36
N ASN A 252 -7.07 0.88 1.20
CA ASN A 252 -7.22 0.99 2.65
C ASN A 252 -5.89 0.92 3.39
N VAL A 253 -5.81 1.58 4.54
CA VAL A 253 -4.67 1.51 5.46
C VAL A 253 -5.16 1.49 6.89
N LEU A 254 -4.62 0.58 7.69
CA LEU A 254 -4.69 0.66 9.15
C LEU A 254 -3.48 1.42 9.69
N GLU A 255 -3.72 2.49 10.45
CA GLU A 255 -2.75 3.13 11.33
C GLU A 255 -2.95 2.54 12.73
N ILE A 256 -1.98 1.77 13.23
CA ILE A 256 -2.05 1.02 14.49
C ILE A 256 -0.99 1.56 15.43
N GLU A 257 -1.39 2.03 16.61
CA GLU A 257 -0.49 2.54 17.66
C GLU A 257 -0.25 1.41 18.67
N ASP A 258 0.75 0.53 18.40
CA ASP A 258 1.14 -0.61 19.23
C ASP A 258 2.63 -0.87 19.13
N ALA A 259 3.36 -0.73 20.25
CA ALA A 259 4.81 -0.89 20.29
C ALA A 259 5.25 -2.34 19.98
N GLY A 260 4.54 -3.34 20.51
CA GLY A 260 4.88 -4.74 20.30
C GLY A 260 4.69 -5.17 18.84
N LEU A 261 3.60 -4.73 18.20
CA LEU A 261 3.38 -4.97 16.78
C LEU A 261 4.43 -4.21 15.92
N ALA A 262 4.72 -2.96 16.27
CA ALA A 262 5.71 -2.16 15.57
C ALA A 262 7.11 -2.79 15.64
N ASP A 263 7.51 -3.34 16.81
CA ASP A 263 8.79 -4.04 16.96
C ASP A 263 8.85 -5.30 16.11
N ARG A 264 7.81 -6.13 16.11
CA ARG A 264 7.74 -7.34 15.27
C ARG A 264 7.78 -7.01 13.77
N LEU A 265 7.05 -6.00 13.34
CA LEU A 265 7.01 -5.64 11.93
C LEU A 265 8.27 -4.89 11.48
N ALA A 266 8.92 -4.14 12.37
CA ALA A 266 10.24 -3.58 12.09
C ALA A 266 11.29 -4.69 11.91
N ALA A 267 11.29 -5.72 12.78
CA ALA A 267 12.14 -6.89 12.64
C ALA A 267 11.89 -7.63 11.32
N TYR A 268 10.62 -7.82 10.94
CA TYR A 268 10.25 -8.38 9.63
C TYR A 268 10.86 -7.58 8.47
N VAL A 269 10.77 -6.24 8.50
CA VAL A 269 11.40 -5.40 7.45
C VAL A 269 12.91 -5.62 7.41
N ASP A 270 13.57 -5.69 8.57
CA ASP A 270 15.01 -5.91 8.66
C ASP A 270 15.42 -7.30 8.16
N GLU A 271 14.62 -8.35 8.44
CA GLU A 271 14.82 -9.70 7.89
C GLU A 271 14.66 -9.72 6.36
N VAL A 272 13.60 -9.12 5.82
CA VAL A 272 13.36 -9.04 4.39
C VAL A 272 14.49 -8.27 3.71
N ARG A 273 14.87 -7.13 4.26
CA ARG A 273 15.98 -6.32 3.77
C ARG A 273 17.30 -7.09 3.70
N ALA A 274 17.57 -7.94 4.68
CA ALA A 274 18.79 -8.73 4.74
C ALA A 274 18.88 -9.82 3.64
N ARG A 275 17.75 -10.21 3.03
CA ARG A 275 17.71 -11.20 1.95
C ARG A 275 18.14 -10.63 0.60
N TYR A 276 18.09 -9.31 0.42
CA TYR A 276 18.26 -8.67 -0.88
C TYR A 276 19.41 -7.68 -0.88
N PRO A 277 20.07 -7.47 -2.05
CA PRO A 277 21.19 -6.55 -2.15
C PRO A 277 20.77 -5.12 -1.86
N ARG A 278 21.71 -4.34 -1.29
CA ARG A 278 21.53 -2.90 -1.10
C ARG A 278 21.20 -2.24 -2.43
N PHE A 279 20.27 -1.32 -2.38
CA PHE A 279 19.90 -0.51 -3.53
C PHE A 279 20.65 0.82 -3.50
N THR A 280 21.31 1.14 -4.61
CA THR A 280 21.93 2.46 -4.83
C THR A 280 21.35 3.00 -6.12
N PRO A 281 20.60 4.11 -6.08
CA PRO A 281 20.05 4.71 -7.29
C PRO A 281 21.20 5.23 -8.17
N THR A 282 21.19 4.84 -9.42
CA THR A 282 22.13 5.33 -10.46
C THR A 282 21.58 6.57 -11.16
#